data_077396368f2fb75ab9c3c0a28d7055ad
#
_entry.id   077396368f2fb75ab9c3c0a28d7055ad
#
_cell.length_a   1.000
_cell.length_b   1.000
_cell.length_c   1.000
_cell.angle_alpha   90.00
_cell.angle_beta   90.00
_cell.angle_gamma   90.00
#
_symmetry.space_group_name_H-M   'P 1'
#
loop_
_entity.id
_entity.type
_entity.pdbx_description
1 polymer ?
#
loop_
_entity_poly.entity_id
_entity_poly.type
_entity_poly.pdbx_seq_one_letter_code
_entity_poly.pdbx_strand_id
1 'polypeptide(L)' 'MANTEMQKIQNITKAIYKINPNAEFTLENINLDSIEWYNNTTPIPKADIEA' A
#
# COMPACT_ATOMS: atom_id res chain seq x y z
N MET A 1 15.74 17.19 -6.01
CA MET A 1 15.44 16.61 -4.69
C MET A 1 14.52 15.45 -4.87
N ALA A 2 14.94 14.32 -4.39
CA ALA A 2 14.08 13.16 -4.45
C ALA A 2 12.90 13.33 -3.50
N ASN A 3 11.73 13.02 -3.96
CA ASN A 3 10.56 13.01 -3.10
C ASN A 3 10.49 11.65 -2.42
N THR A 4 11.20 11.54 -1.31
CA THR A 4 11.36 10.26 -0.62
C THR A 4 10.03 9.68 -0.18
N GLU A 5 9.14 10.55 0.27
CA GLU A 5 7.82 10.10 0.73
C GLU A 5 7.01 9.53 -0.42
N MET A 6 7.02 10.22 -1.55
CA MET A 6 6.29 9.73 -2.71
C MET A 6 6.89 8.43 -3.22
N GLN A 7 8.21 8.30 -3.15
CA GLN A 7 8.87 7.06 -3.54
C GLN A 7 8.40 5.90 -2.65
N LYS A 8 8.28 6.14 -1.36
CA LYS A 8 7.81 5.12 -0.43
C LYS A 8 6.36 4.74 -0.71
N ILE A 9 5.52 5.72 -1.01
CA ILE A 9 4.13 5.45 -1.35
C ILE A 9 4.05 4.59 -2.60
N GLN A 10 4.84 4.88 -3.60
CA GLN A 10 4.87 4.09 -4.83
C GLN A 10 5.33 2.67 -4.55
N ASN A 11 6.33 2.51 -3.70
CA ASN A 11 6.83 1.20 -3.36
C ASN A 11 5.78 0.38 -2.61
N ILE A 12 5.06 1.02 -1.71
CA ILE A 12 3.98 0.37 -0.98
C ILE A 12 2.89 -0.08 -1.94
N THR A 13 2.52 0.80 -2.85
CA THR A 13 1.50 0.49 -3.85
C THR A 13 1.91 -0.71 -4.70
N LYS A 14 3.15 -0.73 -5.15
CA LYS A 14 3.65 -1.84 -5.95
C LYS A 14 3.63 -3.14 -5.16
N ALA A 15 4.02 -3.08 -3.89
CA ALA A 15 4.02 -4.27 -3.04
C ALA A 15 2.61 -4.82 -2.87
N ILE A 16 1.64 -3.94 -2.67
CA ILE A 16 0.25 -4.37 -2.51
C ILE A 16 -0.25 -5.04 -3.77
N TYR A 17 0.01 -4.45 -4.93
CA TYR A 17 -0.47 -5.02 -6.18
C TYR A 17 0.29 -6.29 -6.55
N LYS A 18 1.50 -6.45 -6.05
CA LYS A 18 2.24 -7.69 -6.25
C LYS A 18 1.60 -8.85 -5.50
N ILE A 19 1.05 -8.55 -4.31
CA ILE A 19 0.39 -9.55 -3.48
C ILE A 19 -1.02 -9.80 -4.00
N ASN A 20 -1.74 -8.73 -4.32
CA ASN A 20 -3.12 -8.82 -4.79
C ASN A 20 -3.34 -7.80 -5.90
N PRO A 21 -3.20 -8.22 -7.18
CA PRO A 21 -3.36 -7.30 -8.31
C PRO A 21 -4.76 -6.70 -8.43
N ASN A 22 -5.73 -7.27 -7.75
CA ASN A 22 -7.10 -6.76 -7.77
C ASN A 22 -7.44 -5.93 -6.54
N ALA A 23 -6.45 -5.59 -5.73
CA ALA A 23 -6.69 -4.83 -4.52
C ALA A 23 -7.22 -3.44 -4.83
N GLU A 24 -8.22 -3.01 -4.06
CA GLU A 24 -8.73 -1.66 -4.14
C GLU A 24 -8.56 -1.00 -2.79
N PHE A 25 -7.82 0.09 -2.76
CA PHE A 25 -7.46 0.73 -1.50
C PHE A 25 -7.11 2.19 -1.74
N THR A 26 -7.10 2.95 -0.65
CA THR A 26 -6.65 4.35 -0.67
C THR A 26 -5.47 4.47 0.29
N LEU A 27 -4.39 5.05 -0.19
CA LEU A 27 -3.17 5.27 0.59
C LEU A 27 -2.83 6.75 0.53
N GLU A 28 -3.07 7.46 1.64
CA GLU A 28 -2.88 8.90 1.65
C GLU A 28 -1.49 9.31 2.09
N ASN A 29 -0.78 8.40 2.77
CA ASN A 29 0.58 8.69 3.25
C ASN A 29 1.30 7.37 3.46
N ILE A 30 2.49 7.43 4.06
CA ILE A 30 3.31 6.23 4.24
C ILE A 30 2.90 5.41 5.48
N ASN A 31 1.84 5.82 6.16
CA ASN A 31 1.39 5.09 7.33
C ASN A 31 0.51 3.91 6.90
N LEU A 32 1.07 2.71 6.99
CA LEU A 32 0.37 1.51 6.55
C LEU A 32 -0.87 1.21 7.37
N ASP A 33 -0.96 1.75 8.57
CA ASP A 33 -2.12 1.54 9.42
C ASP A 33 -3.32 2.38 9.00
N SER A 34 -3.11 3.36 8.12
CA SER A 34 -4.18 4.24 7.67
C SER A 34 -4.70 3.87 6.29
N ILE A 35 -4.31 2.74 5.75
CA ILE A 35 -4.81 2.29 4.45
C ILE A 35 -6.29 1.94 4.58
N GLU A 36 -7.09 2.43 3.64
CA GLU A 36 -8.51 2.07 3.58
C GLU A 36 -8.73 1.09 2.43
N TRP A 37 -9.32 -0.03 2.74
CA TRP A 37 -9.56 -1.11 1.79
C TRP A 37 -11.02 -1.12 1.36
N TYR A 38 -11.26 -1.30 0.06
CA TYR A 38 -12.61 -1.23 -0.51
C TYR A 38 -12.96 -2.50 -1.26
N ASN A 39 -14.26 -2.63 -1.55
CA ASN A 39 -14.79 -3.66 -2.45
C ASN A 39 -14.36 -5.06 -2.04
N ASN A 40 -14.48 -5.34 -0.74
CA ASN A 40 -14.17 -6.65 -0.18
C ASN A 40 -12.71 -7.05 -0.31
N THR A 41 -11.83 -6.06 -0.53
CA THR A 41 -10.41 -6.34 -0.55
C THR A 41 -9.98 -6.73 0.85
N THR A 42 -9.38 -7.91 0.98
CA THR A 42 -8.84 -8.36 2.25
C THR A 42 -7.63 -7.50 2.63
N PRO A 43 -7.64 -6.86 3.81
CA PRO A 43 -6.48 -6.05 4.21
C PRO A 43 -5.21 -6.90 4.25
N ILE A 44 -4.15 -6.36 3.67
CA ILE A 44 -2.87 -7.04 3.62
C ILE A 44 -2.07 -6.66 4.86
N PRO A 45 -1.53 -7.64 5.60
CA PRO A 45 -0.74 -7.32 6.80
C PRO A 45 0.45 -6.42 6.45
N LYS A 46 0.72 -5.48 7.35
CA LYS A 46 1.82 -4.55 7.17
C LYS A 46 3.14 -5.29 6.95
N ALA A 47 3.35 -6.37 7.68
CA ALA A 47 4.57 -7.15 7.55
C ALA A 47 4.76 -7.71 6.13
N ASP A 48 3.67 -8.09 5.49
CA ASP A 48 3.73 -8.61 4.12
C ASP A 48 4.08 -7.50 3.13
N ILE A 49 3.58 -6.31 3.37
CA ILE A 49 3.86 -5.17 2.50
C ILE A 49 5.33 -4.75 2.63
N GLU A 50 5.87 -4.83 3.83
CA GLU A 50 7.25 -4.42 4.09
C GLU A 50 8.27 -5.48 3.72
N ALA A 51 7.82 -6.68 3.43
CA ALA A 51 8.73 -7.78 3.13
C ALA A 51 9.48 -7.57 1.81
#